data_02c54aa8c376a96c0a1ec080c10d235f
#
_entry.id   02c54aa8c376a96c0a1ec080c10d235f
#
_cell.length_a   1.000
_cell.length_b   1.000
_cell.length_c   1.000
_cell.angle_alpha   90.00
_cell.angle_beta   90.00
_cell.angle_gamma   90.00
#
_symmetry.space_group_name_H-M   'P 1'
#
loop_
_entity.id
_entity.type
_entity.pdbx_description
1 polymer ?
#
loop_
_entity_poly.entity_id
_entity_poly.type
_entity_poly.pdbx_seq_one_letter_code
_entity_poly.pdbx_strand_id
1 'polypeptide(L)'
;MRQEPEEHKEEQDTYEQFLVKKDVQFIEKIHQVIEENLDNSDFNIDTIASTIGLSRSAFFKKLKSLTGFAPVDLVKEIRLNKSIELIKNSDMSISEIAFAVGFKDSGYFSKCFRKKYDQTPREYMNEWRKG
;
A
#
# COMPACT_ATOMS: atom_id res chain seq x y z
N MET A 1 -30.03 -4.09 37.96
CA MET A 1 -28.94 -3.86 37.01
C MET A 1 -28.72 -5.07 36.14
N ARG A 2 -28.77 -4.90 34.88
CA ARG A 2 -28.66 -6.03 33.98
C ARG A 2 -27.27 -6.30 33.51
N GLN A 3 -26.86 -7.58 33.53
CA GLN A 3 -25.56 -8.03 33.12
C GLN A 3 -25.56 -8.58 31.70
N GLU A 4 -26.69 -9.09 31.24
CA GLU A 4 -26.78 -9.72 29.92
C GLU A 4 -26.31 -8.83 28.78
N PRO A 5 -26.68 -7.56 28.71
CA PRO A 5 -26.21 -6.71 27.64
C PRO A 5 -24.68 -6.60 27.58
N GLU A 6 -24.04 -6.55 28.74
CA GLU A 6 -22.60 -6.46 28.82
C GLU A 6 -21.90 -7.75 28.36
N GLU A 7 -22.42 -8.89 28.85
CA GLU A 7 -21.86 -10.19 28.44
C GLU A 7 -22.04 -10.40 26.97
N HIS A 8 -23.17 -10.04 26.43
CA HIS A 8 -23.46 -10.15 25.01
C HIS A 8 -22.51 -9.27 24.19
N LYS A 9 -22.23 -8.10 24.70
CA LYS A 9 -21.35 -7.15 24.06
C LYS A 9 -19.92 -7.67 24.07
N GLU A 10 -19.45 -8.26 25.13
CA GLU A 10 -18.12 -8.82 25.22
C GLU A 10 -17.90 -9.93 24.20
N GLU A 11 -18.87 -10.84 24.07
CA GLU A 11 -18.80 -11.90 23.08
C GLU A 11 -18.76 -11.34 21.66
N GLN A 12 -19.60 -10.36 21.39
CA GLN A 12 -19.66 -9.72 20.08
C GLN A 12 -18.37 -8.97 19.78
N ASP A 13 -17.84 -8.23 20.74
CA ASP A 13 -16.59 -7.49 20.56
C ASP A 13 -15.44 -8.45 20.27
N THR A 14 -15.37 -9.59 20.95
CA THR A 14 -14.34 -10.59 20.72
C THR A 14 -14.42 -11.15 19.29
N TYR A 15 -15.62 -11.42 18.82
CA TYR A 15 -15.80 -11.90 17.46
C TYR A 15 -15.45 -10.84 16.44
N GLU A 16 -15.89 -9.62 16.66
CA GLU A 16 -15.55 -8.49 15.78
C GLU A 16 -14.05 -8.22 15.75
N GLN A 17 -13.39 -8.29 16.90
CA GLN A 17 -11.94 -8.14 16.98
C GLN A 17 -11.22 -9.23 16.18
N PHE A 18 -11.74 -10.45 16.23
CA PHE A 18 -11.18 -11.55 15.44
C PHE A 18 -11.29 -11.28 13.95
N LEU A 19 -12.45 -10.79 13.48
CA LEU A 19 -12.66 -10.45 12.08
C LEU A 19 -11.75 -9.31 11.63
N VAL A 20 -11.63 -8.27 12.44
CA VAL A 20 -10.75 -7.14 12.16
C VAL A 20 -9.30 -7.61 12.08
N LYS A 21 -8.88 -8.47 12.99
CA LYS A 21 -7.53 -9.02 12.99
C LYS A 21 -7.24 -9.79 11.71
N LYS A 22 -8.19 -10.58 11.22
CA LYS A 22 -8.04 -11.31 9.98
C LYS A 22 -7.89 -10.38 8.79
N ASP A 23 -8.66 -9.31 8.75
CA ASP A 23 -8.59 -8.32 7.69
C ASP A 23 -7.26 -7.58 7.72
N VAL A 24 -6.79 -7.20 8.90
CA VAL A 24 -5.50 -6.56 9.08
C VAL A 24 -4.38 -7.47 8.59
N GLN A 25 -4.41 -8.75 8.96
CA GLN A 25 -3.42 -9.73 8.52
C GLN A 25 -3.41 -9.88 7.00
N PHE A 26 -4.58 -9.85 6.37
CA PHE A 26 -4.71 -9.91 4.93
C PHE A 26 -4.02 -8.72 4.27
N ILE A 27 -4.28 -7.51 4.76
CA ILE A 27 -3.68 -6.28 4.24
C ILE A 27 -2.17 -6.27 4.48
N GLU A 28 -1.72 -6.67 5.67
CA GLU A 28 -0.29 -6.74 5.99
C GLU A 28 0.45 -7.69 5.05
N LYS A 29 -0.16 -8.83 4.74
CA LYS A 29 0.44 -9.80 3.81
C LYS A 29 0.60 -9.21 2.43
N ILE A 30 -0.41 -8.47 1.96
CA ILE A 30 -0.35 -7.79 0.66
C ILE A 30 0.78 -6.77 0.64
N HIS A 31 0.88 -5.93 1.68
CA HIS A 31 1.95 -4.95 1.80
C HIS A 31 3.32 -5.62 1.77
N GLN A 32 3.48 -6.70 2.50
CA GLN A 32 4.73 -7.44 2.55
C GLN A 32 5.14 -7.93 1.17
N VAL A 33 4.20 -8.55 0.44
CA VAL A 33 4.48 -9.07 -0.90
C VAL A 33 4.87 -7.95 -1.85
N ILE A 34 4.17 -6.82 -1.77
CA ILE A 34 4.48 -5.67 -2.63
C ILE A 34 5.85 -5.10 -2.29
N GLU A 35 6.16 -4.93 -1.01
CA GLU A 35 7.45 -4.37 -0.60
C GLU A 35 8.62 -5.27 -0.97
N GLU A 36 8.46 -6.57 -0.89
CA GLU A 36 9.49 -7.53 -1.30
C GLU A 36 9.79 -7.49 -2.79
N ASN A 37 8.86 -6.98 -3.59
CA ASN A 37 8.98 -6.88 -5.04
C ASN A 37 8.94 -5.45 -5.54
N LEU A 38 9.21 -4.49 -4.67
CA LEU A 38 9.00 -3.08 -4.96
C LEU A 38 9.79 -2.60 -6.17
N ASP A 39 11.05 -3.01 -6.29
CA ASP A 39 11.93 -2.62 -7.39
C ASP A 39 11.70 -3.40 -8.68
N ASN A 40 10.81 -4.38 -8.66
CA ASN A 40 10.50 -5.18 -9.84
C ASN A 40 9.30 -4.56 -10.57
N SER A 41 9.59 -3.81 -11.63
CA SER A 41 8.54 -3.13 -12.39
C SER A 41 7.64 -4.09 -13.18
N ASP A 42 8.06 -5.36 -13.32
CA ASP A 42 7.26 -6.39 -13.98
C ASP A 42 6.39 -7.20 -13.01
N PHE A 43 6.48 -6.90 -11.71
CA PHE A 43 5.67 -7.53 -10.69
C PHE A 43 4.19 -7.18 -10.93
N ASN A 44 3.34 -8.20 -10.93
CA ASN A 44 1.95 -8.00 -11.31
C ASN A 44 0.95 -8.53 -10.27
N ILE A 45 -0.30 -8.18 -10.50
CA ILE A 45 -1.41 -8.49 -9.60
C ILE A 45 -1.62 -10.01 -9.45
N ASP A 46 -1.42 -10.77 -10.52
CA ASP A 46 -1.59 -12.22 -10.47
C ASP A 46 -0.61 -12.87 -9.51
N THR A 47 0.61 -12.33 -9.43
CA THR A 47 1.61 -12.81 -8.49
C THR A 47 1.15 -12.59 -7.05
N ILE A 48 0.57 -11.43 -6.76
CA ILE A 48 0.05 -11.14 -5.43
C ILE A 48 -1.07 -12.10 -5.07
N ALA A 49 -2.05 -12.23 -5.94
CA ALA A 49 -3.21 -13.10 -5.70
C ALA A 49 -2.76 -14.55 -5.47
N SER A 50 -1.85 -15.03 -6.32
CA SER A 50 -1.32 -16.38 -6.22
C SER A 50 -0.61 -16.62 -4.88
N THR A 51 0.22 -15.67 -4.47
CA THR A 51 0.96 -15.76 -3.21
C THR A 51 0.02 -15.82 -2.01
N ILE A 52 -1.10 -15.11 -2.08
CA ILE A 52 -2.08 -15.08 -0.99
C ILE A 52 -3.03 -16.29 -1.06
N GLY A 53 -3.06 -16.98 -2.20
CA GLY A 53 -3.90 -18.17 -2.35
C GLY A 53 -5.31 -17.85 -2.81
N LEU A 54 -5.51 -16.73 -3.51
CA LEU A 54 -6.82 -16.34 -4.04
C LEU A 54 -6.79 -16.27 -5.56
N SER A 55 -7.95 -16.46 -6.18
CA SER A 55 -8.10 -16.15 -7.58
C SER A 55 -8.01 -14.64 -7.77
N ARG A 56 -7.68 -14.22 -8.98
CA ARG A 56 -7.59 -12.78 -9.29
C ARG A 56 -8.90 -12.08 -8.96
N SER A 57 -10.02 -12.67 -9.31
CA SER A 57 -11.34 -12.10 -9.07
C SER A 57 -11.65 -11.97 -7.57
N ALA A 58 -11.38 -13.02 -6.80
CA ALA A 58 -11.60 -13.01 -5.36
C ALA A 58 -10.71 -11.97 -4.67
N PHE A 59 -9.46 -11.90 -5.09
CA PHE A 59 -8.51 -10.93 -4.58
C PHE A 59 -8.99 -9.50 -4.83
N PHE A 60 -9.41 -9.21 -6.07
CA PHE A 60 -9.91 -7.89 -6.45
C PHE A 60 -11.07 -7.48 -5.56
N LYS A 61 -12.07 -8.37 -5.43
CA LYS A 61 -13.27 -8.06 -4.65
C LYS A 61 -12.96 -7.80 -3.19
N LYS A 62 -12.15 -8.65 -2.60
CA LYS A 62 -11.82 -8.53 -1.18
C LYS A 62 -11.02 -7.27 -0.91
N LEU A 63 -10.01 -7.00 -1.73
CA LEU A 63 -9.18 -5.82 -1.57
C LEU A 63 -9.98 -4.54 -1.74
N LYS A 64 -10.79 -4.48 -2.78
CA LYS A 64 -11.64 -3.32 -3.04
C LYS A 64 -12.60 -3.05 -1.90
N SER A 65 -13.19 -4.11 -1.36
CA SER A 65 -14.12 -4.02 -0.24
C SER A 65 -13.45 -3.47 1.02
N LEU A 66 -12.24 -3.92 1.31
CA LEU A 66 -11.53 -3.52 2.53
C LEU A 66 -10.85 -2.16 2.44
N THR A 67 -10.33 -1.79 1.28
CA THR A 67 -9.48 -0.60 1.15
C THR A 67 -10.07 0.48 0.25
N GLY A 68 -11.03 0.15 -0.57
CA GLY A 68 -11.52 1.05 -1.60
C GLY A 68 -10.64 1.11 -2.84
N PHE A 69 -9.46 0.47 -2.81
CA PHE A 69 -8.52 0.48 -3.93
C PHE A 69 -8.65 -0.77 -4.76
N ALA A 70 -8.56 -0.62 -6.09
CA ALA A 70 -8.27 -1.74 -6.96
C ALA A 70 -6.80 -2.15 -6.74
N PRO A 71 -6.42 -3.41 -7.01
CA PRO A 71 -5.04 -3.85 -6.77
C PRO A 71 -3.97 -3.00 -7.44
N VAL A 72 -4.17 -2.60 -8.69
CA VAL A 72 -3.18 -1.80 -9.42
C VAL A 72 -2.99 -0.44 -8.75
N ASP A 73 -4.05 0.13 -8.22
CA ASP A 73 -3.99 1.42 -7.54
C ASP A 73 -3.32 1.31 -6.18
N LEU A 74 -3.54 0.20 -5.47
CA LEU A 74 -2.88 -0.02 -4.20
C LEU A 74 -1.37 -0.19 -4.37
N VAL A 75 -0.94 -0.93 -5.38
CA VAL A 75 0.48 -1.09 -5.68
C VAL A 75 1.12 0.28 -5.94
N LYS A 76 0.46 1.09 -6.76
CA LYS A 76 0.93 2.45 -7.06
C LYS A 76 1.02 3.29 -5.78
N GLU A 77 0.00 3.21 -4.94
CA GLU A 77 -0.05 3.94 -3.68
C GLU A 77 1.13 3.59 -2.76
N ILE A 78 1.42 2.31 -2.63
CA ILE A 78 2.53 1.83 -1.81
C ILE A 78 3.87 2.29 -2.39
N ARG A 79 4.02 2.21 -3.71
CA ARG A 79 5.24 2.68 -4.38
C ARG A 79 5.48 4.17 -4.14
N LEU A 80 4.44 4.97 -4.24
CA LEU A 80 4.55 6.41 -4.02
C LEU A 80 4.86 6.72 -2.55
N ASN A 81 4.24 6.02 -1.62
CA ASN A 81 4.55 6.19 -0.21
C ASN A 81 6.02 5.86 0.09
N LYS A 82 6.53 4.81 -0.53
CA LYS A 82 7.94 4.43 -0.35
C LYS A 82 8.87 5.48 -0.92
N SER A 83 8.48 6.14 -2.03
CA SER A 83 9.29 7.20 -2.61
C SER A 83 9.49 8.37 -1.64
N ILE A 84 8.47 8.68 -0.84
CA ILE A 84 8.58 9.71 0.20
C ILE A 84 9.67 9.34 1.21
N GLU A 85 9.69 8.09 1.66
CA GLU A 85 10.72 7.63 2.59
C GLU A 85 12.12 7.77 2.00
N LEU A 86 12.28 7.43 0.73
CA LEU A 86 13.58 7.55 0.06
C LEU A 86 14.00 8.99 -0.14
N ILE A 87 13.06 9.89 -0.41
CA ILE A 87 13.36 11.31 -0.49
C ILE A 87 13.89 11.83 0.84
N LYS A 88 13.25 11.42 1.93
CA LYS A 88 13.60 11.88 3.28
C LYS A 88 14.87 11.26 3.82
N ASN A 89 15.13 10.00 3.50
CA ASN A 89 16.14 9.21 4.19
C ASN A 89 17.31 8.75 3.31
N SER A 90 17.43 9.25 2.09
CA SER A 90 18.53 8.87 1.21
C SER A 90 18.99 10.06 0.38
N ASP A 91 20.11 9.87 -0.32
CA ASP A 91 20.67 10.87 -1.24
C ASP A 91 20.34 10.53 -2.70
N MET A 92 19.43 9.60 -2.93
CA MET A 92 19.08 9.14 -4.27
C MET A 92 18.49 10.27 -5.10
N SER A 93 18.79 10.25 -6.40
CA SER A 93 18.15 11.17 -7.33
C SER A 93 16.70 10.77 -7.58
N ILE A 94 15.94 11.66 -8.20
CA ILE A 94 14.54 11.39 -8.54
C ILE A 94 14.45 10.17 -9.45
N SER A 95 15.31 10.08 -10.44
CA SER A 95 15.33 8.93 -11.36
C SER A 95 15.65 7.63 -10.61
N GLU A 96 16.64 7.68 -9.74
CA GLU A 96 16.99 6.50 -8.93
C GLU A 96 15.82 6.06 -8.04
N ILE A 97 15.15 7.02 -7.41
CA ILE A 97 13.99 6.73 -6.57
C ILE A 97 12.86 6.10 -7.40
N ALA A 98 12.57 6.67 -8.57
CA ALA A 98 11.51 6.15 -9.43
C ALA A 98 11.74 4.66 -9.75
N PHE A 99 12.95 4.30 -10.13
CA PHE A 99 13.26 2.91 -10.43
C PHE A 99 13.32 2.04 -9.19
N ALA A 100 13.83 2.56 -8.09
CA ALA A 100 13.90 1.81 -6.83
C ALA A 100 12.52 1.43 -6.31
N VAL A 101 11.51 2.26 -6.54
CA VAL A 101 10.14 1.95 -6.11
C VAL A 101 9.31 1.27 -7.20
N GLY A 102 9.92 0.91 -8.34
CA GLY A 102 9.30 0.05 -9.33
C GLY A 102 8.62 0.73 -10.50
N PHE A 103 8.85 2.02 -10.71
CA PHE A 103 8.35 2.68 -11.92
C PHE A 103 9.33 2.45 -13.05
N LYS A 104 8.81 2.19 -14.25
CA LYS A 104 9.65 1.97 -15.43
C LYS A 104 10.17 3.26 -16.03
N ASP A 105 9.52 4.37 -15.71
CA ASP A 105 9.76 5.67 -16.32
C ASP A 105 9.63 6.75 -15.25
N SER A 106 10.69 7.56 -15.10
CA SER A 106 10.69 8.62 -14.09
C SER A 106 9.69 9.73 -14.40
N GLY A 107 9.37 9.95 -15.67
CA GLY A 107 8.36 10.92 -16.07
C GLY A 107 6.98 10.50 -15.61
N TYR A 108 6.64 9.25 -15.78
CA TYR A 108 5.36 8.72 -15.29
C TYR A 108 5.31 8.73 -13.76
N PHE A 109 6.42 8.39 -13.12
CA PHE A 109 6.52 8.49 -11.66
C PHE A 109 6.21 9.91 -11.19
N SER A 110 6.84 10.91 -11.80
CA SER A 110 6.65 12.31 -11.44
C SER A 110 5.20 12.73 -11.60
N LYS A 111 4.54 12.27 -12.66
CA LYS A 111 3.15 12.55 -12.92
C LYS A 111 2.24 11.96 -11.84
N CYS A 112 2.46 10.71 -11.48
CA CYS A 112 1.70 10.04 -10.42
C CYS A 112 1.94 10.70 -9.06
N PHE A 113 3.19 11.05 -8.78
CA PHE A 113 3.57 11.71 -7.54
C PHE A 113 2.84 13.05 -7.40
N ARG A 114 2.88 13.87 -8.45
CA ARG A 114 2.21 15.17 -8.44
C ARG A 114 0.70 15.03 -8.24
N LYS A 115 0.11 14.03 -8.88
CA LYS A 115 -1.33 13.80 -8.73
C LYS A 115 -1.71 13.47 -7.28
N LYS A 116 -0.85 12.72 -6.59
CA LYS A 116 -1.13 12.31 -5.22
C LYS A 116 -0.80 13.40 -4.20
N TYR A 117 0.34 14.08 -4.35
CA TYR A 117 0.86 14.99 -3.34
C TYR A 117 0.75 16.47 -3.71
N ASP A 118 0.19 16.79 -4.86
CA ASP A 118 0.01 18.17 -5.34
C ASP A 118 1.31 18.93 -5.54
N GLN A 119 2.43 18.24 -5.62
CA GLN A 119 3.72 18.84 -5.95
C GLN A 119 4.58 17.79 -6.64
N THR A 120 5.57 18.26 -7.41
CA THR A 120 6.47 17.35 -8.11
C THR A 120 7.45 16.70 -7.12
N PRO A 121 8.05 15.55 -7.48
CA PRO A 121 9.11 14.99 -6.65
C PRO A 121 10.25 15.96 -6.38
N ARG A 122 10.61 16.77 -7.38
CA ARG A 122 11.68 17.77 -7.24
C ARG A 122 11.30 18.82 -6.22
N GLU A 123 10.09 19.34 -6.29
CA GLU A 123 9.60 20.33 -5.32
C GLU A 123 9.62 19.77 -3.91
N TYR A 124 9.13 18.56 -3.75
CA TYR A 124 9.11 17.90 -2.46
C TYR A 124 10.53 17.63 -1.93
N MET A 125 11.41 17.16 -2.81
CA MET A 125 12.82 16.90 -2.48
C MET A 125 13.54 18.17 -2.05
N ASN A 126 13.33 19.25 -2.78
CA ASN A 126 13.95 20.54 -2.45
C ASN A 126 13.52 21.04 -1.06
N GLU A 127 12.27 20.82 -0.72
CA GLU A 127 11.75 21.17 0.59
C GLU A 127 12.39 20.35 1.70
N TRP A 128 12.49 19.05 1.51
CA TRP A 128 13.01 18.15 2.54
C TRP A 128 14.52 18.10 2.67
N ARG A 129 15.25 18.31 1.58
CA ARG A 129 16.71 18.27 1.56
C ARG A 129 17.35 19.64 1.61
N LYS A 130 16.59 20.62 1.94
CA LYS A 130 16.99 22.01 1.92
C LYS A 130 17.89 22.36 3.08
N GLY A 131 18.29 21.90 3.77
CA GLY A 131 19.13 22.37 4.84
C GLY A 131 20.45 21.71 4.84
#